data_35ebe5e46988a314c21c00c12c1f3d85
#
_entry.id   35ebe5e46988a314c21c00c12c1f3d85
#
_cell.length_a   1.000
_cell.length_b   1.000
_cell.length_c   1.000
_cell.angle_alpha   90.00
_cell.angle_beta   90.00
_cell.angle_gamma   90.00
#
_symmetry.space_group_name_H-M   'P 1'
#
loop_
_entity.id
_entity.type
_entity.pdbx_description
1 polymer ?
#
loop_
_entity_poly.entity_id
_entity_poly.type
_entity_poly.pdbx_seq_one_letter_code
_entity_poly.pdbx_strand_id
1 'polypeptide(L)'
;MKRKLTSCLLVAGFMLATAPSAFATTYFIKVDGSDDTDGSSWEQAISYDYFAENMEQGNFADGDVFCFAGGVYKLSSPDFDKYLAINRSVTLFGGFDPASTGTNTDITYPSPYETVISGAIESDVAAVPGNRTHLWYMQRREEIDGVDTKTRLNITVKGFTFKHAFRNYDSASNYKGAVMVFNTDLDMQWCNFIQNGAAFIGTSGLTLIASDANVSDCVFSENFSSEKGTALGLFTSSTYAGDEYLTQAVVQRCQFTDNYFT
;
A
#
# COMPACT_ATOMS: atom_id res chain seq x y z
N MET A 1 -60.08 50.86 -13.71
CA MET A 1 -58.68 50.58 -14.11
C MET A 1 -58.20 49.26 -13.45
N LYS A 2 -58.16 48.15 -14.20
CA LYS A 2 -57.70 46.86 -13.68
C LYS A 2 -56.26 46.63 -14.16
N ARG A 3 -55.33 46.61 -13.23
CA ARG A 3 -53.91 46.23 -13.52
C ARG A 3 -53.76 44.71 -13.56
N LYS A 4 -53.34 44.17 -14.69
CA LYS A 4 -52.95 42.77 -14.84
C LYS A 4 -51.49 42.64 -14.34
N LEU A 5 -51.24 41.81 -13.30
CA LEU A 5 -49.94 41.33 -12.94
C LEU A 5 -49.58 40.16 -13.82
N THR A 6 -48.54 40.31 -14.61
CA THR A 6 -47.92 39.21 -15.38
C THR A 6 -46.85 38.58 -14.50
N SER A 7 -47.11 37.37 -14.04
CA SER A 7 -46.10 36.56 -13.33
C SER A 7 -45.14 35.97 -14.36
N CYS A 8 -43.87 36.39 -14.30
CA CYS A 8 -42.77 35.72 -14.97
C CYS A 8 -42.32 34.54 -14.09
N LEU A 9 -42.56 33.33 -14.55
CA LEU A 9 -42.05 32.10 -13.96
C LEU A 9 -40.58 31.91 -14.44
N LEU A 10 -39.62 32.17 -13.58
CA LEU A 10 -38.21 31.87 -13.85
C LEU A 10 -37.99 30.39 -13.55
N VAL A 11 -37.90 29.55 -14.60
CA VAL A 11 -37.48 28.15 -14.49
C VAL A 11 -35.94 28.14 -14.40
N ALA A 12 -35.43 28.11 -13.19
CA ALA A 12 -34.00 27.83 -12.98
C ALA A 12 -33.76 26.33 -13.25
N GLY A 13 -33.26 26.04 -14.46
CA GLY A 13 -32.78 24.70 -14.79
C GLY A 13 -31.54 24.38 -13.96
N PHE A 14 -31.70 23.54 -12.95
CA PHE A 14 -30.55 22.90 -12.26
C PHE A 14 -29.93 21.91 -13.25
N MET A 15 -28.84 22.30 -13.93
CA MET A 15 -27.97 21.34 -14.56
C MET A 15 -27.24 20.60 -13.43
N LEU A 16 -27.70 19.39 -13.09
CA LEU A 16 -26.86 18.43 -12.41
C LEU A 16 -25.69 18.12 -13.36
N ALA A 17 -24.57 18.73 -13.11
CA ALA A 17 -23.30 18.24 -13.64
C ALA A 17 -23.08 16.88 -12.98
N THR A 18 -23.41 15.80 -13.67
CA THR A 18 -22.93 14.45 -13.33
C THR A 18 -21.42 14.54 -13.50
N ALA A 19 -20.69 14.64 -12.38
CA ALA A 19 -19.25 14.40 -12.41
C ALA A 19 -19.04 13.04 -13.09
N PRO A 20 -18.16 12.93 -14.10
CA PRO A 20 -17.85 11.64 -14.67
C PRO A 20 -17.36 10.78 -13.50
N SER A 21 -18.01 9.64 -13.25
CA SER A 21 -17.45 8.61 -12.40
C SER A 21 -16.11 8.25 -13.03
N ALA A 22 -15.01 8.59 -12.38
CA ALA A 22 -13.71 8.13 -12.81
C ALA A 22 -13.77 6.59 -12.81
N PHE A 23 -13.70 5.98 -13.99
CA PHE A 23 -13.58 4.53 -14.07
C PHE A 23 -12.21 4.17 -13.53
N ALA A 24 -12.15 3.12 -12.71
CA ALA A 24 -10.89 2.58 -12.24
C ALA A 24 -9.95 2.29 -13.43
N THR A 25 -8.75 2.83 -13.38
CA THR A 25 -7.73 2.60 -14.41
C THR A 25 -6.82 1.46 -13.97
N THR A 26 -6.42 0.63 -14.93
CA THR A 26 -5.41 -0.41 -14.68
C THR A 26 -4.05 0.06 -15.18
N TYR A 27 -3.05 -0.01 -14.31
CA TYR A 27 -1.67 0.35 -14.60
C TYR A 27 -0.76 -0.88 -14.48
N PHE A 28 0.21 -0.97 -15.38
CA PHE A 28 1.19 -2.06 -15.44
C PHE A 28 2.56 -1.56 -15.00
N ILE A 29 3.24 -2.35 -14.16
CA ILE A 29 4.50 -1.98 -13.53
C ILE A 29 5.52 -3.10 -13.74
N LYS A 30 6.71 -2.74 -14.26
CA LYS A 30 7.84 -3.66 -14.44
C LYS A 30 9.11 -3.12 -13.79
N VAL A 31 10.05 -4.02 -13.49
CA VAL A 31 11.37 -3.65 -12.97
C VAL A 31 12.13 -2.75 -13.97
N ASP A 32 11.99 -3.06 -15.25
CA ASP A 32 12.54 -2.33 -16.39
C ASP A 32 11.52 -1.34 -17.02
N GLY A 33 10.46 -1.01 -16.30
CA GLY A 33 9.47 -0.01 -16.71
C GLY A 33 10.08 1.38 -16.85
N SER A 34 9.42 2.27 -17.58
CA SER A 34 9.91 3.61 -17.88
C SER A 34 9.09 4.69 -17.18
N ASP A 35 9.73 5.79 -16.81
CA ASP A 35 9.07 7.00 -16.30
C ASP A 35 8.41 7.81 -17.42
N ASP A 36 8.74 7.52 -18.69
CA ASP A 36 8.19 8.18 -19.87
C ASP A 36 6.95 7.50 -20.44
N THR A 37 6.48 6.42 -19.81
CA THR A 37 5.31 5.63 -20.23
C THR A 37 4.10 5.89 -19.33
N ASP A 38 2.91 5.51 -19.80
CA ASP A 38 1.66 5.81 -19.10
C ASP A 38 1.07 4.63 -18.29
N GLY A 39 1.74 3.48 -18.34
CA GLY A 39 1.28 2.27 -17.66
C GLY A 39 0.06 1.60 -18.26
N SER A 40 -0.38 1.97 -19.46
CA SER A 40 -1.63 1.48 -20.08
C SER A 40 -1.57 0.03 -20.60
N SER A 41 -0.38 -0.53 -20.72
CA SER A 41 -0.15 -1.94 -21.09
C SER A 41 1.19 -2.43 -20.54
N TRP A 42 1.47 -3.73 -20.70
CA TRP A 42 2.76 -4.31 -20.32
C TRP A 42 3.93 -3.74 -21.14
N GLU A 43 3.74 -3.33 -22.38
CA GLU A 43 4.74 -2.66 -23.21
C GLU A 43 4.95 -1.19 -22.81
N GLN A 44 3.93 -0.58 -22.20
CA GLN A 44 3.97 0.78 -21.68
C GLN A 44 4.09 0.81 -20.15
N ALA A 45 4.63 -0.26 -19.56
CA ALA A 45 4.73 -0.38 -18.11
C ALA A 45 5.57 0.75 -17.51
N ILE A 46 5.08 1.33 -16.43
CA ILE A 46 5.81 2.35 -15.66
C ILE A 46 6.84 1.71 -14.72
N SER A 47 7.84 2.51 -14.32
CA SER A 47 8.81 2.11 -13.31
C SER A 47 8.22 2.12 -11.90
N TYR A 48 8.90 1.49 -10.96
CA TYR A 48 8.50 1.50 -9.55
C TYR A 48 8.70 2.88 -8.90
N ASP A 49 9.73 3.62 -9.29
CA ASP A 49 9.97 4.98 -8.79
C ASP A 49 8.88 5.95 -9.28
N TYR A 50 8.52 5.89 -10.57
CA TYR A 50 7.41 6.68 -11.11
C TYR A 50 6.09 6.37 -10.42
N PHE A 51 5.79 5.08 -10.20
CA PHE A 51 4.60 4.68 -9.44
C PHE A 51 4.63 5.26 -8.02
N ALA A 52 5.76 5.16 -7.31
CA ALA A 52 5.89 5.64 -5.95
C ALA A 52 5.71 7.15 -5.84
N GLU A 53 6.31 7.91 -6.75
CA GLU A 53 6.21 9.36 -6.79
C GLU A 53 4.77 9.82 -7.10
N ASN A 54 4.14 9.25 -8.11
CA ASN A 54 2.77 9.62 -8.49
C ASN A 54 1.74 9.19 -7.44
N MET A 55 1.96 8.08 -6.74
CA MET A 55 1.12 7.66 -5.61
C MET A 55 1.25 8.66 -4.44
N GLU A 56 2.47 9.08 -4.11
CA GLU A 56 2.73 10.07 -3.06
C GLU A 56 2.11 11.44 -3.39
N GLN A 57 2.20 11.87 -4.65
CA GLN A 57 1.63 13.14 -5.13
C GLN A 57 0.11 13.10 -5.29
N GLY A 58 -0.52 11.91 -5.21
CA GLY A 58 -1.96 11.75 -5.34
C GLY A 58 -2.47 11.81 -6.79
N ASN A 59 -1.63 11.54 -7.76
CA ASN A 59 -1.98 11.56 -9.18
C ASN A 59 -2.82 10.36 -9.64
N PHE A 60 -2.92 9.32 -8.82
CA PHE A 60 -3.82 8.17 -9.05
C PHE A 60 -5.17 8.38 -8.36
N ALA A 61 -6.20 7.71 -8.84
CA ALA A 61 -7.54 7.79 -8.32
C ALA A 61 -7.89 6.65 -7.35
N ASP A 62 -8.87 6.89 -6.48
CA ASP A 62 -9.47 5.81 -5.71
C ASP A 62 -10.12 4.79 -6.66
N GLY A 63 -9.85 3.51 -6.45
CA GLY A 63 -10.31 2.40 -7.27
C GLY A 63 -9.31 1.92 -8.33
N ASP A 64 -8.22 2.64 -8.56
CA ASP A 64 -7.20 2.22 -9.54
C ASP A 64 -6.58 0.86 -9.17
N VAL A 65 -6.19 0.13 -10.22
CA VAL A 65 -5.61 -1.22 -10.14
C VAL A 65 -4.18 -1.20 -10.67
N PHE A 66 -3.26 -1.78 -9.93
CA PHE A 66 -1.85 -1.85 -10.28
C PHE A 66 -1.39 -3.29 -10.38
N CYS A 67 -0.89 -3.67 -11.56
CA CYS A 67 -0.42 -5.00 -11.89
C CYS A 67 1.12 -5.00 -11.98
N PHE A 68 1.78 -5.76 -11.08
CA PHE A 68 3.23 -5.83 -11.01
C PHE A 68 3.74 -7.15 -11.60
N ALA A 69 4.64 -7.07 -12.55
CA ALA A 69 5.35 -8.24 -13.04
C ALA A 69 6.25 -8.85 -11.95
N GLY A 70 6.59 -10.12 -12.08
CA GLY A 70 7.60 -10.74 -11.22
C GLY A 70 8.95 -10.04 -11.36
N GLY A 71 9.65 -9.89 -10.24
CA GLY A 71 10.96 -9.24 -10.19
C GLY A 71 11.22 -8.58 -8.84
N VAL A 72 12.39 -7.95 -8.70
CA VAL A 72 12.80 -7.27 -7.46
C VAL A 72 12.70 -5.77 -7.63
N TYR A 73 11.82 -5.16 -6.89
CA TYR A 73 11.53 -3.74 -6.89
C TYR A 73 12.20 -3.05 -5.70
N LYS A 74 12.99 -2.04 -5.97
CA LYS A 74 13.65 -1.18 -5.00
C LYS A 74 13.44 0.27 -5.41
N LEU A 75 13.14 1.17 -4.45
CA LEU A 75 13.22 2.59 -4.74
C LEU A 75 14.67 2.98 -5.00
N SER A 76 14.92 3.82 -6.00
CA SER A 76 16.28 4.23 -6.38
C SER A 76 16.93 5.18 -5.36
N SER A 77 16.14 5.87 -4.54
CA SER A 77 16.64 6.75 -3.49
C SER A 77 17.58 6.01 -2.51
N PRO A 78 18.75 6.54 -2.18
CA PRO A 78 19.61 5.98 -1.15
C PRO A 78 19.14 6.28 0.29
N ASP A 79 18.10 7.11 0.44
CA ASP A 79 17.54 7.46 1.74
C ASP A 79 16.81 6.24 2.34
N PHE A 80 17.28 5.75 3.47
CA PHE A 80 16.70 4.61 4.17
C PHE A 80 15.32 4.89 4.78
N ASP A 81 14.96 6.16 4.98
CA ASP A 81 13.63 6.56 5.44
C ASP A 81 12.62 6.75 4.29
N LYS A 82 13.07 6.69 3.03
CA LYS A 82 12.16 6.73 1.87
C LYS A 82 11.39 5.42 1.74
N TYR A 83 10.08 5.52 1.61
CA TYR A 83 9.14 4.42 1.45
C TYR A 83 8.08 4.75 0.39
N LEU A 84 7.34 3.77 -0.07
CA LEU A 84 6.15 4.00 -0.88
C LEU A 84 4.98 4.41 0.03
N ALA A 85 4.46 5.62 -0.17
CA ALA A 85 3.25 6.09 0.50
C ALA A 85 2.01 5.78 -0.34
N ILE A 86 1.15 4.87 0.12
CA ILE A 86 -0.13 4.55 -0.53
C ILE A 86 -1.22 5.35 0.18
N ASN A 87 -1.75 6.36 -0.49
CA ASN A 87 -2.70 7.32 0.05
C ASN A 87 -4.05 7.31 -0.69
N ARG A 88 -4.31 6.28 -1.48
CA ARG A 88 -5.54 6.03 -2.23
C ARG A 88 -6.09 4.65 -1.93
N SER A 89 -7.41 4.50 -2.10
CA SER A 89 -8.08 3.20 -2.09
C SER A 89 -7.79 2.49 -3.41
N VAL A 90 -6.92 1.48 -3.38
CA VAL A 90 -6.39 0.85 -4.59
C VAL A 90 -6.31 -0.67 -4.46
N THR A 91 -6.16 -1.32 -5.61
CA THR A 91 -5.87 -2.75 -5.70
C THR A 91 -4.48 -2.96 -6.30
N LEU A 92 -3.65 -3.76 -5.60
CA LEU A 92 -2.28 -4.05 -6.00
C LEU A 92 -2.13 -5.57 -6.17
N PHE A 93 -1.78 -6.00 -7.38
CA PHE A 93 -1.55 -7.38 -7.74
C PHE A 93 -0.10 -7.59 -8.15
N GLY A 94 0.62 -8.46 -7.45
CA GLY A 94 1.94 -8.95 -7.82
C GLY A 94 1.87 -10.34 -8.44
N GLY A 95 2.96 -10.79 -9.05
CA GLY A 95 3.10 -12.17 -9.55
C GLY A 95 2.73 -12.36 -11.02
N PHE A 96 2.65 -11.31 -11.81
CA PHE A 96 2.46 -11.47 -13.27
C PHE A 96 3.74 -11.95 -13.97
N ASP A 97 3.57 -12.67 -15.06
CA ASP A 97 4.69 -13.06 -15.92
C ASP A 97 5.42 -11.81 -16.45
N PRO A 98 6.74 -11.68 -16.24
CA PRO A 98 7.51 -10.57 -16.81
C PRO A 98 7.45 -10.47 -18.34
N ALA A 99 7.16 -11.60 -19.01
CA ALA A 99 6.97 -11.66 -20.46
C ALA A 99 5.53 -11.33 -20.92
N SER A 100 4.63 -10.96 -20.00
CA SER A 100 3.27 -10.57 -20.34
C SER A 100 3.22 -9.41 -21.32
N THR A 101 2.22 -9.41 -22.19
CA THR A 101 1.99 -8.43 -23.25
C THR A 101 0.56 -7.88 -23.24
N GLY A 102 0.36 -6.75 -23.87
CA GLY A 102 -0.95 -6.10 -23.97
C GLY A 102 -1.51 -5.69 -22.61
N THR A 103 -2.78 -5.92 -22.40
CA THR A 103 -3.50 -5.56 -21.16
C THR A 103 -3.98 -6.79 -20.38
N ASN A 104 -3.28 -7.92 -20.53
CA ASN A 104 -3.65 -9.14 -19.83
C ASN A 104 -3.45 -9.00 -18.32
N THR A 105 -4.52 -9.23 -17.56
CA THR A 105 -4.57 -9.22 -16.10
C THR A 105 -4.96 -10.57 -15.51
N ASP A 106 -4.93 -11.63 -16.29
CA ASP A 106 -5.21 -12.99 -15.81
C ASP A 106 -4.07 -13.48 -14.91
N ILE A 107 -4.40 -13.80 -13.66
CA ILE A 107 -3.44 -14.30 -12.68
C ILE A 107 -4.09 -15.35 -11.79
N THR A 108 -3.30 -16.37 -11.44
CA THR A 108 -3.71 -17.41 -10.48
C THR A 108 -2.73 -17.44 -9.32
N TYR A 109 -3.23 -17.53 -8.11
CA TYR A 109 -2.42 -17.59 -6.90
C TYR A 109 -2.41 -19.00 -6.28
N PRO A 110 -1.26 -19.43 -5.73
CA PRO A 110 0.04 -18.74 -5.76
C PRO A 110 0.62 -18.68 -7.18
N SER A 111 1.23 -17.52 -7.52
CA SER A 111 1.90 -17.34 -8.80
C SER A 111 3.31 -17.94 -8.78
N PRO A 112 3.82 -18.49 -9.91
CA PRO A 112 5.22 -18.89 -10.04
C PRO A 112 6.18 -17.69 -10.15
N TYR A 113 5.68 -16.50 -10.41
CA TYR A 113 6.47 -15.28 -10.57
C TYR A 113 6.43 -14.45 -9.29
N GLU A 114 7.55 -14.40 -8.59
CA GLU A 114 7.65 -13.66 -7.34
C GLU A 114 7.81 -12.15 -7.58
N THR A 115 6.94 -11.33 -6.99
CA THR A 115 7.07 -9.87 -6.97
C THR A 115 7.60 -9.43 -5.62
N VAL A 116 8.88 -9.04 -5.58
CA VAL A 116 9.60 -8.71 -4.35
C VAL A 116 9.71 -7.21 -4.17
N ILE A 117 9.22 -6.68 -3.05
CA ILE A 117 9.51 -5.33 -2.60
C ILE A 117 10.65 -5.42 -1.59
N SER A 118 11.81 -4.90 -1.95
CA SER A 118 13.04 -5.06 -1.16
C SER A 118 13.48 -3.75 -0.51
N GLY A 119 13.79 -3.83 0.78
CA GLY A 119 14.40 -2.74 1.55
C GLY A 119 15.92 -2.66 1.43
N ALA A 120 16.53 -3.56 0.65
CA ALA A 120 17.97 -3.68 0.56
C ALA A 120 18.63 -2.44 -0.05
N ILE A 121 19.44 -1.76 0.75
CA ILE A 121 20.38 -0.70 0.34
C ILE A 121 21.80 -1.22 0.61
N GLU A 122 22.09 -1.55 1.87
CA GLU A 122 23.39 -2.01 2.32
C GLU A 122 23.59 -3.53 2.13
N SER A 123 22.50 -4.30 2.13
CA SER A 123 22.56 -5.75 2.02
C SER A 123 21.34 -6.33 1.31
N ASP A 124 21.60 -7.19 0.31
CA ASP A 124 20.56 -7.95 -0.40
C ASP A 124 20.25 -9.32 0.26
N VAL A 125 20.98 -9.70 1.29
CA VAL A 125 20.87 -11.04 1.89
C VAL A 125 20.33 -11.04 3.31
N ALA A 126 20.23 -9.87 3.95
CA ALA A 126 19.75 -9.75 5.31
C ALA A 126 19.14 -8.39 5.60
N ALA A 127 18.28 -8.30 6.63
CA ALA A 127 17.88 -7.03 7.21
C ALA A 127 19.01 -6.52 8.12
N VAL A 128 19.63 -5.43 7.72
CA VAL A 128 20.77 -4.81 8.44
C VAL A 128 20.56 -3.30 8.60
N PRO A 129 21.23 -2.66 9.59
CA PRO A 129 21.25 -1.20 9.66
C PRO A 129 21.70 -0.58 8.34
N GLY A 130 21.00 0.45 7.88
CA GLY A 130 21.22 1.07 6.57
C GLY A 130 20.29 0.57 5.45
N ASN A 131 19.62 -0.55 5.64
CA ASN A 131 18.47 -0.92 4.79
C ASN A 131 17.25 -0.03 5.12
N ARG A 132 16.24 -0.03 4.25
CA ARG A 132 15.04 0.79 4.41
C ARG A 132 14.28 0.43 5.67
N THR A 133 13.83 1.48 6.37
CA THR A 133 13.04 1.33 7.60
C THR A 133 11.66 0.77 7.31
N HIS A 134 11.02 1.25 6.25
CA HIS A 134 9.70 0.82 5.79
C HIS A 134 9.75 0.58 4.28
N LEU A 135 8.90 -0.32 3.79
CA LEU A 135 8.70 -0.56 2.37
C LEU A 135 7.44 0.18 1.89
N TRP A 136 6.33 -0.07 2.57
CA TRP A 136 5.04 0.55 2.25
C TRP A 136 4.40 1.16 3.49
N TYR A 137 3.78 2.33 3.28
CA TYR A 137 3.03 3.06 4.29
C TYR A 137 1.65 3.41 3.72
N MET A 138 0.61 2.81 4.25
CA MET A 138 -0.76 2.95 3.78
C MET A 138 -1.51 3.89 4.72
N GLN A 139 -1.80 5.09 4.25
CA GLN A 139 -2.54 6.10 5.00
C GLN A 139 -3.03 7.21 4.08
N ARG A 140 -4.28 7.63 4.20
CA ARG A 140 -4.73 8.85 3.53
C ARG A 140 -4.07 10.08 4.15
N ARG A 141 -3.58 10.99 3.31
CA ARG A 141 -2.97 12.25 3.74
C ARG A 141 -3.91 13.41 3.44
N GLU A 142 -4.22 14.23 4.45
CA GLU A 142 -5.06 15.44 4.33
C GLU A 142 -4.50 16.45 3.33
N GLU A 143 -3.18 16.62 3.31
CA GLU A 143 -2.51 17.68 2.55
C GLU A 143 -2.70 17.57 1.03
N ILE A 144 -3.04 16.38 0.52
CA ILE A 144 -3.18 16.14 -0.92
C ILE A 144 -4.61 16.37 -1.40
N ASP A 145 -5.61 16.08 -0.55
CA ASP A 145 -7.01 15.97 -0.97
C ASP A 145 -7.95 17.01 -0.40
N GLY A 146 -7.55 17.73 0.65
CA GLY A 146 -8.49 18.47 1.47
C GLY A 146 -9.59 17.58 2.08
N VAL A 147 -9.38 16.26 2.09
CA VAL A 147 -10.29 15.24 2.63
C VAL A 147 -9.91 14.95 4.07
N ASP A 148 -10.92 14.82 4.94
CA ASP A 148 -10.73 14.46 6.34
C ASP A 148 -9.94 13.14 6.46
N THR A 149 -8.85 13.13 7.22
CA THR A 149 -8.05 11.94 7.57
C THR A 149 -8.86 10.81 8.19
N LYS A 150 -10.11 11.08 8.58
CA LYS A 150 -11.05 10.07 9.06
C LYS A 150 -11.58 9.15 7.96
N THR A 151 -11.45 9.52 6.69
CA THR A 151 -11.88 8.65 5.60
C THR A 151 -10.93 7.47 5.49
N ARG A 152 -11.46 6.27 5.72
CA ARG A 152 -10.69 5.03 5.63
C ARG A 152 -10.32 4.73 4.19
N LEU A 153 -9.14 4.16 4.00
CA LEU A 153 -8.77 3.56 2.72
C LEU A 153 -9.35 2.15 2.61
N ASN A 154 -9.65 1.73 1.38
CA ASN A 154 -9.94 0.34 1.05
C ASN A 154 -8.81 -0.16 0.14
N ILE A 155 -7.97 -1.05 0.65
CA ILE A 155 -6.78 -1.52 -0.07
C ILE A 155 -6.81 -3.04 -0.19
N THR A 156 -6.61 -3.52 -1.41
CA THR A 156 -6.37 -4.95 -1.68
C THR A 156 -4.94 -5.16 -2.13
N VAL A 157 -4.23 -6.12 -1.52
CA VAL A 157 -2.84 -6.48 -1.83
C VAL A 157 -2.72 -7.98 -2.00
N LYS A 158 -2.25 -8.44 -3.16
CA LYS A 158 -2.08 -9.89 -3.41
C LYS A 158 -0.77 -10.19 -4.13
N GLY A 159 -0.07 -11.25 -3.68
CA GLY A 159 1.03 -11.85 -4.40
C GLY A 159 2.38 -11.11 -4.28
N PHE A 160 2.63 -10.43 -3.16
CA PHE A 160 3.89 -9.73 -2.92
C PHE A 160 4.75 -10.40 -1.86
N THR A 161 6.06 -10.30 -2.02
CA THR A 161 7.05 -10.60 -0.99
C THR A 161 7.70 -9.31 -0.51
N PHE A 162 7.62 -9.03 0.79
CA PHE A 162 8.23 -7.89 1.47
C PHE A 162 9.44 -8.37 2.26
N LYS A 163 10.65 -7.88 1.92
CA LYS A 163 11.86 -8.35 2.60
C LYS A 163 12.95 -7.30 2.78
N HIS A 164 13.83 -7.58 3.74
CA HIS A 164 15.03 -6.82 4.06
C HIS A 164 14.77 -5.39 4.54
N ALA A 165 13.56 -5.08 5.01
CA ALA A 165 13.35 -3.86 5.79
C ALA A 165 14.07 -3.97 7.12
N PHE A 166 14.74 -2.89 7.56
CA PHE A 166 15.38 -2.87 8.87
C PHE A 166 15.22 -1.52 9.55
N ARG A 167 14.59 -1.56 10.70
CA ARG A 167 14.45 -0.38 11.53
C ARG A 167 15.58 -0.26 12.53
N ASN A 168 16.36 0.82 12.44
CA ASN A 168 17.51 1.11 13.29
C ASN A 168 17.28 2.23 14.32
N TYR A 169 16.12 2.88 14.39
CA TYR A 169 15.92 4.05 15.24
C TYR A 169 14.99 3.81 16.41
N ASP A 170 15.41 4.34 17.56
CA ASP A 170 14.57 4.61 18.71
C ASP A 170 13.82 5.94 18.49
N SER A 171 12.79 5.94 17.67
CA SER A 171 11.86 7.07 17.62
C SER A 171 10.66 6.77 18.50
N ALA A 172 10.14 7.79 19.16
CA ALA A 172 9.03 7.71 20.12
C ALA A 172 7.71 7.11 19.59
N SER A 173 7.60 6.77 18.31
CA SER A 173 6.45 6.05 17.76
C SER A 173 6.70 4.54 17.77
N ASN A 174 5.95 3.83 18.60
CA ASN A 174 6.04 2.38 18.80
C ASN A 174 5.51 1.55 17.60
N TYR A 175 5.06 2.19 16.52
CA TYR A 175 4.36 1.54 15.43
C TYR A 175 5.26 1.49 14.21
N LYS A 176 5.84 0.35 13.89
CA LYS A 176 6.67 0.23 12.68
C LYS A 176 6.77 -1.23 12.23
N GLY A 177 6.87 -1.44 10.95
CA GLY A 177 7.01 -2.71 10.26
C GLY A 177 7.44 -2.49 8.83
N ALA A 178 7.77 -3.54 8.12
CA ALA A 178 8.05 -3.46 6.69
C ALA A 178 6.85 -2.85 5.93
N VAL A 179 5.64 -3.23 6.31
CA VAL A 179 4.40 -2.62 5.83
C VAL A 179 3.62 -2.06 7.02
N MET A 180 3.26 -0.79 6.93
CA MET A 180 2.46 -0.09 7.92
C MET A 180 1.11 0.34 7.35
N VAL A 181 0.05 0.10 8.10
CA VAL A 181 -1.33 0.32 7.66
C VAL A 181 -2.07 1.10 8.73
N PHE A 182 -2.57 2.27 8.36
CA PHE A 182 -3.33 3.16 9.24
C PHE A 182 -4.73 3.42 8.70
N ASN A 183 -5.74 3.36 9.58
CA ASN A 183 -7.12 3.71 9.28
C ASN A 183 -7.59 3.17 7.92
N THR A 184 -7.40 1.85 7.71
CA THR A 184 -7.59 1.20 6.43
C THR A 184 -8.37 -0.10 6.59
N ASP A 185 -9.26 -0.39 5.64
CA ASP A 185 -9.85 -1.70 5.41
C ASP A 185 -8.94 -2.45 4.43
N LEU A 186 -8.19 -3.44 4.93
CA LEU A 186 -7.17 -4.16 4.18
C LEU A 186 -7.60 -5.58 3.85
N ASP A 187 -7.55 -5.97 2.57
CA ASP A 187 -7.57 -7.37 2.14
C ASP A 187 -6.19 -7.76 1.61
N MET A 188 -5.44 -8.57 2.39
CA MET A 188 -4.08 -9.00 2.06
C MET A 188 -4.03 -10.52 1.90
N GLN A 189 -3.64 -10.98 0.72
CA GLN A 189 -3.65 -12.41 0.39
C GLN A 189 -2.38 -12.81 -0.38
N TRP A 190 -1.91 -14.04 -0.14
CA TRP A 190 -0.76 -14.60 -0.85
C TRP A 190 0.50 -13.74 -0.76
N CYS A 191 0.69 -13.05 0.38
CA CYS A 191 1.85 -12.19 0.62
C CYS A 191 2.83 -12.86 1.59
N ASN A 192 4.11 -12.57 1.38
CA ASN A 192 5.18 -13.06 2.21
C ASN A 192 5.91 -11.90 2.89
N PHE A 193 6.23 -12.04 4.17
CA PHE A 193 7.05 -11.14 4.97
C PHE A 193 8.27 -11.91 5.43
N ILE A 194 9.42 -11.68 4.81
CA ILE A 194 10.60 -12.52 4.99
C ILE A 194 11.81 -11.69 5.37
N GLN A 195 12.51 -12.07 6.44
CA GLN A 195 13.78 -11.46 6.84
C GLN A 195 13.67 -9.94 7.01
N ASN A 196 12.60 -9.47 7.65
CA ASN A 196 12.49 -8.07 8.07
C ASN A 196 12.90 -7.94 9.53
N GLY A 197 13.56 -6.84 9.88
CA GLY A 197 14.15 -6.63 11.21
C GLY A 197 13.74 -5.33 11.86
N ALA A 198 13.77 -5.32 13.20
CA ALA A 198 13.65 -4.12 14.02
C ALA A 198 14.61 -4.21 15.22
N ALA A 199 15.49 -3.20 15.37
CA ALA A 199 16.44 -3.13 16.48
C ALA A 199 15.77 -2.70 17.81
N PHE A 200 14.53 -2.21 17.78
CA PHE A 200 13.80 -1.69 18.94
C PHE A 200 12.35 -2.19 18.95
N ILE A 201 11.58 -1.74 19.95
CA ILE A 201 10.16 -2.09 20.13
C ILE A 201 9.39 -1.90 18.83
N GLY A 202 8.69 -2.91 18.39
CA GLY A 202 7.77 -2.86 17.24
C GLY A 202 7.76 -4.13 16.43
N THR A 203 6.84 -4.15 15.48
CA THR A 203 6.69 -5.25 14.52
C THR A 203 7.73 -5.09 13.41
N SER A 204 8.28 -6.16 12.92
CA SER A 204 9.18 -6.11 11.76
C SER A 204 8.48 -6.44 10.43
N GLY A 205 7.41 -7.22 10.46
CA GLY A 205 6.60 -7.57 9.28
C GLY A 205 5.47 -6.58 9.00
N LEU A 206 4.23 -6.96 9.28
CA LEU A 206 3.01 -6.18 9.05
C LEU A 206 2.52 -5.51 10.33
N THR A 207 2.29 -4.21 10.29
CA THR A 207 1.71 -3.43 11.40
C THR A 207 0.37 -2.83 10.99
N LEU A 208 -0.66 -3.13 11.75
CA LEU A 208 -2.02 -2.60 11.58
C LEU A 208 -2.36 -1.65 12.73
N ILE A 209 -2.82 -0.44 12.40
CA ILE A 209 -3.17 0.59 13.39
C ILE A 209 -4.53 1.18 13.03
N ALA A 210 -5.49 1.15 13.97
CA ALA A 210 -6.85 1.63 13.75
C ALA A 210 -7.48 1.08 12.44
N SER A 211 -7.17 -0.18 12.10
CA SER A 211 -7.47 -0.78 10.80
C SER A 211 -8.23 -2.08 10.96
N ASP A 212 -9.09 -2.40 9.98
CA ASP A 212 -9.71 -3.70 9.86
C ASP A 212 -9.01 -4.47 8.73
N ALA A 213 -8.60 -5.72 9.00
CA ALA A 213 -7.83 -6.48 8.05
C ALA A 213 -8.32 -7.93 7.89
N ASN A 214 -8.31 -8.39 6.65
CA ASN A 214 -8.35 -9.81 6.33
C ASN A 214 -6.97 -10.21 5.76
N VAL A 215 -6.23 -11.04 6.51
CA VAL A 215 -4.91 -11.51 6.13
C VAL A 215 -4.98 -13.01 5.93
N SER A 216 -4.85 -13.46 4.68
CA SER A 216 -5.01 -14.88 4.38
C SER A 216 -3.94 -15.42 3.42
N ASP A 217 -3.63 -16.71 3.60
CA ASP A 217 -2.67 -17.43 2.76
C ASP A 217 -1.29 -16.76 2.71
N CYS A 218 -0.88 -16.09 3.81
CA CYS A 218 0.37 -15.34 3.92
C CYS A 218 1.42 -16.11 4.71
N VAL A 219 2.70 -15.81 4.44
CA VAL A 219 3.84 -16.36 5.16
C VAL A 219 4.60 -15.26 5.86
N PHE A 220 4.89 -15.47 7.15
CA PHE A 220 5.75 -14.61 7.96
C PHE A 220 6.92 -15.46 8.44
N SER A 221 8.11 -15.26 7.87
CA SER A 221 9.26 -16.08 8.21
C SER A 221 10.54 -15.29 8.43
N GLU A 222 11.36 -15.74 9.35
CA GLU A 222 12.68 -15.18 9.65
C GLU A 222 12.65 -13.68 9.98
N ASN A 223 11.49 -13.14 10.39
CA ASN A 223 11.41 -11.76 10.85
C ASN A 223 11.91 -11.68 12.29
N PHE A 224 12.58 -10.58 12.65
CA PHE A 224 13.15 -10.45 13.98
C PHE A 224 12.96 -9.07 14.61
N SER A 225 12.91 -9.01 15.95
CA SER A 225 12.94 -7.76 16.68
C SER A 225 13.63 -7.95 18.03
N SER A 226 14.06 -6.84 18.65
CA SER A 226 14.72 -6.92 19.95
C SER A 226 13.75 -7.02 21.12
N GLU A 227 12.45 -6.69 20.96
CA GLU A 227 11.57 -6.60 22.13
C GLU A 227 10.15 -7.17 21.96
N LYS A 228 9.40 -6.91 20.88
CA LYS A 228 7.99 -7.34 20.77
C LYS A 228 7.52 -7.48 19.33
N GLY A 229 6.65 -8.46 19.06
CA GLY A 229 5.83 -8.52 17.88
C GLY A 229 6.59 -8.66 16.56
N THR A 230 7.29 -9.76 16.37
CA THR A 230 8.19 -9.92 15.21
C THR A 230 7.52 -9.97 13.86
N ALA A 231 6.34 -10.58 13.74
CA ALA A 231 5.72 -10.87 12.45
C ALA A 231 4.54 -9.96 12.13
N LEU A 232 3.55 -9.92 13.00
CA LEU A 232 2.30 -9.18 12.85
C LEU A 232 1.99 -8.41 14.15
N GLY A 233 1.71 -7.13 14.04
CA GLY A 233 1.32 -6.28 15.17
C GLY A 233 -0.01 -5.58 14.93
N LEU A 234 -0.87 -5.60 15.95
CA LEU A 234 -2.15 -4.90 15.96
C LEU A 234 -2.14 -3.86 17.07
N PHE A 235 -2.40 -2.61 16.71
CA PHE A 235 -2.36 -1.48 17.64
C PHE A 235 -3.63 -0.64 17.52
N THR A 236 -4.08 -0.12 18.65
CA THR A 236 -5.15 0.88 18.70
C THR A 236 -4.56 2.29 18.56
N SER A 237 -5.33 3.23 18.05
CA SER A 237 -4.93 4.63 18.03
C SER A 237 -6.12 5.51 18.41
N SER A 238 -5.94 6.33 19.43
CA SER A 238 -6.91 7.37 19.82
C SER A 238 -6.79 8.66 19.00
N THR A 239 -5.73 8.78 18.21
CA THR A 239 -5.37 10.06 17.54
C THR A 239 -6.21 10.32 16.28
N TYR A 240 -6.71 9.27 15.63
CA TYR A 240 -7.29 9.40 14.28
C TYR A 240 -8.82 9.52 14.21
N ALA A 241 -9.56 9.38 15.32
CA ALA A 241 -11.00 9.30 15.19
C ALA A 241 -11.81 9.93 16.33
N GLY A 242 -11.21 10.47 17.35
CA GLY A 242 -11.96 10.96 18.53
C GLY A 242 -12.62 9.86 19.36
N ASP A 243 -12.82 8.68 18.79
CA ASP A 243 -13.23 7.44 19.45
C ASP A 243 -12.09 6.43 19.31
N GLU A 244 -11.90 5.55 20.31
CA GLU A 244 -10.89 4.48 20.25
C GLU A 244 -11.22 3.54 19.08
N TYR A 245 -10.56 3.73 17.93
CA TYR A 245 -10.64 2.75 16.86
C TYR A 245 -9.82 1.53 17.23
N LEU A 246 -10.54 0.45 17.47
CA LEU A 246 -9.95 -0.86 17.66
C LEU A 246 -9.44 -1.37 16.32
N THR A 247 -8.23 -1.89 16.31
CA THR A 247 -7.73 -2.66 15.19
C THR A 247 -8.28 -4.07 15.28
N GLN A 248 -8.87 -4.57 14.20
CA GLN A 248 -9.36 -5.94 14.09
C GLN A 248 -8.69 -6.64 12.90
N ALA A 249 -8.37 -7.91 13.08
CA ALA A 249 -7.82 -8.71 11.99
C ALA A 249 -8.37 -10.13 12.02
N VAL A 250 -8.79 -10.60 10.86
CA VAL A 250 -9.03 -12.03 10.60
C VAL A 250 -7.79 -12.58 9.93
N VAL A 251 -7.07 -13.48 10.62
CA VAL A 251 -5.85 -14.14 10.13
C VAL A 251 -6.13 -15.59 9.89
N GLN A 252 -6.04 -16.06 8.64
CA GLN A 252 -6.41 -17.45 8.32
C GLN A 252 -5.48 -18.05 7.25
N ARG A 253 -5.19 -19.32 7.39
CA ARG A 253 -4.29 -20.10 6.51
C ARG A 253 -2.89 -19.47 6.37
N CYS A 254 -2.45 -18.72 7.38
CA CYS A 254 -1.13 -18.10 7.42
C CYS A 254 -0.12 -19.01 8.13
N GLN A 255 1.15 -18.87 7.74
CA GLN A 255 2.28 -19.55 8.35
C GLN A 255 3.19 -18.55 9.06
N PHE A 256 3.61 -18.89 10.27
CA PHE A 256 4.55 -18.10 11.09
C PHE A 256 5.70 -19.00 11.49
N THR A 257 6.85 -18.89 10.80
CA THR A 257 7.99 -19.77 10.99
C THR A 257 9.27 -18.98 11.26
N ASP A 258 10.08 -19.46 12.18
CA ASP A 258 11.42 -18.94 12.45
C ASP A 258 11.46 -17.42 12.73
N ASN A 259 10.37 -16.85 13.22
CA ASN A 259 10.37 -15.46 13.69
C ASN A 259 10.91 -15.44 15.12
N TYR A 260 11.88 -14.55 15.41
CA TYR A 260 12.63 -14.61 16.66
C TYR A 260 12.94 -13.25 17.30
N PHE A 261 13.29 -13.29 18.58
CA PHE A 261 13.85 -12.15 19.31
C PHE A 261 15.37 -12.22 19.34
N THR A 262 16.02 -11.06 19.26
CA THR A 262 17.48 -10.93 19.32
C THR A 262 17.92 -10.26 20.61
#